data_5444420f4d27acd5c0e171a172cd3e4d
#
_entry.id   5444420f4d27acd5c0e171a172cd3e4d
#
_cell.length_a   1.000
_cell.length_b   1.000
_cell.length_c   1.000
_cell.angle_alpha   90.00
_cell.angle_beta   90.00
_cell.angle_gamma   90.00
#
_symmetry.space_group_name_H-M   'P 1'
#
loop_
_entity.id
_entity.type
_entity.pdbx_description
1 polymer ?
#
loop_
_entity_poly.entity_id
_entity_poly.type
_entity_poly.pdbx_seq_one_letter_code
_entity_poly.pdbx_strand_id
1 'polypeptide(L)' 'MLYTITANGKSMQINASSAEIAVRSQMCWYGYDTTFTVSDNNGNVEKYRKAKSRDDVTGYTDLIKEVCG' A
#
# COMPACT_ATOMS: atom_id res chain seq x y z
N MET A 1 11.56 -9.18 -4.80
CA MET A 1 11.43 -8.17 -5.87
C MET A 1 11.41 -6.79 -5.24
N LEU A 2 12.06 -5.85 -5.87
CA LEU A 2 12.14 -4.48 -5.36
C LEU A 2 10.94 -3.67 -5.84
N TYR A 3 10.23 -3.06 -4.92
CA TYR A 3 9.09 -2.20 -5.22
C TYR A 3 9.37 -0.77 -4.79
N THR A 4 8.87 0.19 -5.54
CA THR A 4 8.90 1.60 -5.18
C THR A 4 7.50 1.98 -4.71
N ILE A 5 7.40 2.45 -3.47
CA ILE A 5 6.13 2.88 -2.88
C ILE A 5 6.16 4.39 -2.73
N THR A 6 5.13 5.04 -3.25
CA THR A 6 4.95 6.49 -3.12
C THR A 6 3.70 6.76 -2.31
N ALA A 7 3.83 7.54 -1.26
CA ALA A 7 2.72 7.96 -0.42
C ALA A 7 3.01 9.36 0.12
N ASN A 8 2.00 10.22 0.11
CA ASN A 8 2.10 11.60 0.63
C ASN A 8 3.28 12.38 0.04
N GLY A 9 3.58 12.16 -1.23
CA GLY A 9 4.67 12.83 -1.94
C GLY A 9 6.06 12.29 -1.63
N LYS A 10 6.16 11.21 -0.87
CA LYS A 10 7.44 10.55 -0.55
C LYS A 10 7.51 9.19 -1.20
N SER A 11 8.68 8.84 -1.69
CA SER A 11 8.93 7.53 -2.31
C SER A 11 9.97 6.76 -1.52
N MET A 12 9.79 5.43 -1.47
CA MET A 12 10.76 4.54 -0.84
C MET A 12 10.80 3.21 -1.60
N GLN A 13 11.93 2.53 -1.50
CA GLN A 13 12.10 1.22 -2.12
C GLN A 13 12.07 0.13 -1.06
N ILE A 14 11.31 -0.91 -1.33
CA ILE A 14 11.12 -2.03 -0.39
C ILE A 14 11.22 -3.33 -1.17
N ASN A 15 12.02 -4.25 -0.63
CA ASN A 15 12.11 -5.60 -1.19
C ASN A 15 11.04 -6.48 -0.53
N ALA A 16 10.17 -7.05 -1.33
CA ALA A 16 9.08 -7.89 -0.86
C ALA A 16 8.72 -8.95 -1.90
N SER A 17 7.95 -9.94 -1.50
CA SER A 17 7.52 -10.99 -2.42
C SER A 17 6.33 -10.55 -3.30
N SER A 18 5.59 -9.53 -2.89
CA SER A 18 4.51 -8.97 -3.68
C SER A 18 4.31 -7.49 -3.35
N ALA A 19 3.61 -6.78 -4.23
CA ALA A 19 3.29 -5.37 -4.01
C ALA A 19 2.44 -5.17 -2.76
N GLU A 20 1.48 -6.05 -2.51
CA GLU A 20 0.63 -5.98 -1.33
C GLU A 20 1.47 -6.09 -0.05
N ILE A 21 2.39 -7.05 0.00
CA ILE A 21 3.26 -7.24 1.16
C ILE A 21 4.13 -6.01 1.38
N ALA A 22 4.66 -5.44 0.30
CA ALA A 22 5.46 -4.22 0.39
C ALA A 22 4.67 -3.07 1.03
N VAL A 23 3.43 -2.86 0.58
CA VAL A 23 2.57 -1.81 1.13
C VAL A 23 2.20 -2.11 2.57
N ARG A 24 1.85 -3.35 2.89
CA ARG A 24 1.48 -3.74 4.27
C ARG A 24 2.61 -3.51 5.25
N SER A 25 3.85 -3.64 4.83
CA SER A 25 5.00 -3.38 5.70
C SER A 25 5.15 -1.91 6.07
N GLN A 26 4.58 -1.01 5.26
CA GLN A 26 4.72 0.43 5.45
C GLN A 26 3.42 1.11 5.91
N MET A 27 2.27 0.46 5.73
CA MET A 27 0.99 1.11 5.99
C MET A 27 0.80 1.54 7.45
N CYS A 28 1.46 0.90 8.39
CA CYS A 28 1.33 1.24 9.81
C CYS A 28 1.89 2.63 10.14
N TRP A 29 2.77 3.17 9.29
CA TRP A 29 3.37 4.48 9.47
C TRP A 29 2.49 5.63 8.95
N TYR A 30 1.38 5.29 8.29
CA TYR A 30 0.51 6.27 7.62
C TYR A 30 -0.89 6.19 8.18
N GLY A 31 -1.62 7.29 8.10
CA GLY A 31 -3.01 7.35 8.55
C GLY A 31 -3.97 6.68 7.57
N TYR A 32 -5.22 6.54 8.01
CA TYR A 32 -6.28 6.02 7.14
C TYR A 32 -6.47 6.94 5.93
N ASP A 33 -7.00 6.37 4.86
CA ASP A 33 -7.24 7.03 3.58
C ASP A 33 -5.96 7.45 2.84
N THR A 34 -4.80 7.00 3.31
CA THR A 34 -3.56 7.22 2.58
C THR A 34 -3.54 6.33 1.34
N THR A 35 -3.27 6.93 0.18
CA THR A 35 -3.11 6.20 -1.07
C THR A 35 -1.65 5.88 -1.31
N PHE A 36 -1.37 4.60 -1.56
CA PHE A 36 -0.03 4.13 -1.87
C PHE A 36 0.03 3.77 -3.35
N THR A 37 0.98 4.33 -4.06
CA THR A 37 1.27 3.94 -5.44
C THR A 37 2.51 3.05 -5.41
N VAL A 38 2.36 1.83 -5.92
CA VAL A 38 3.44 0.85 -5.91
C VAL A 38 3.82 0.50 -7.34
N SER A 39 5.09 0.62 -7.64
CA SER A 39 5.61 0.23 -8.94
C SER A 39 6.73 -0.79 -8.80
N ASP A 40 6.85 -1.69 -9.78
CA ASP A 40 7.93 -2.64 -9.83
C ASP A 40 8.92 -2.28 -10.95
N ASN A 41 9.96 -3.12 -11.10
CA ASN A 41 10.98 -2.88 -12.13
C ASN A 41 10.48 -3.17 -13.56
N ASN A 42 9.32 -3.79 -13.70
CA ASN A 42 8.75 -4.14 -15.00
C ASN A 42 7.78 -3.08 -15.53
N GLY A 43 7.60 -1.99 -14.77
CA GLY A 43 6.68 -0.92 -15.15
C GLY A 43 5.24 -1.14 -14.72
N ASN A 44 4.96 -2.19 -13.95
CA ASN A 44 3.63 -2.41 -13.39
C ASN A 44 3.39 -1.44 -12.24
N VAL A 45 2.22 -0.80 -12.25
CA VAL A 45 1.84 0.15 -11.21
C VAL A 45 0.51 -0.28 -10.62
N GLU A 46 0.46 -0.34 -9.29
CA GLU A 46 -0.75 -0.67 -8.56
C GLU A 46 -1.00 0.39 -7.51
N LYS A 47 -2.25 0.64 -7.19
CA LYS A 47 -2.65 1.57 -6.15
C LYS A 47 -3.37 0.85 -5.04
N TYR A 48 -3.03 1.20 -3.82
CA TYR A 48 -3.67 0.68 -2.62
C TYR A 48 -4.07 1.84 -1.73
N ARG A 49 -5.15 1.66 -0.99
CA ARG A 49 -5.59 2.63 0.00
C ARG A 49 -5.73 1.96 1.35
N LYS A 50 -5.20 2.59 2.38
CA LYS A 50 -5.38 2.15 3.75
C LYS A 50 -6.77 2.55 4.22
N ALA A 51 -7.60 1.55 4.52
CA ALA A 51 -8.97 1.78 4.95
C ALA A 51 -9.18 1.22 6.36
N LYS A 52 -10.02 1.90 7.12
CA LYS A 52 -10.42 1.39 8.43
C LYS A 52 -11.39 0.24 8.24
N SER A 53 -11.12 -0.89 8.90
CA SER A 53 -12.01 -2.03 8.87
C SER A 53 -13.36 -1.68 9.49
N ARG A 54 -14.42 -2.30 8.99
CA ARG A 54 -15.76 -2.16 9.57
C ARG A 54 -15.88 -2.81 10.95
N ASP A 55 -14.95 -3.68 11.28
CA ASP A 55 -14.98 -4.40 12.54
C ASP A 55 -14.26 -3.59 13.61
N ASP A 56 -15.01 -2.75 14.31
CA ASP A 56 -14.48 -1.92 15.39
C ASP A 56 -13.95 -2.75 16.55
N VAL A 57 -14.35 -4.00 16.66
CA VAL A 57 -13.95 -4.87 17.76
C VAL A 57 -12.51 -5.36 17.60
N THR A 58 -12.10 -5.65 16.38
CA THR A 58 -10.77 -6.18 16.11
C THR A 58 -9.75 -5.12 15.77
N GLY A 59 -10.20 -3.93 15.37
CA GLY A 59 -9.30 -2.83 15.01
C GLY A 59 -8.45 -3.11 13.78
N TYR A 60 -8.87 -4.02 12.92
CA TYR A 60 -8.13 -4.35 11.71
C TYR A 60 -8.12 -3.20 10.73
N THR A 61 -6.94 -2.96 10.19
CA THR A 61 -6.77 -2.02 9.08
C THR A 61 -6.72 -2.83 7.80
N ASP A 62 -7.63 -2.55 6.88
CA ASP A 62 -7.65 -3.21 5.58
C ASP A 62 -6.93 -2.39 4.53
N LEU A 63 -6.30 -3.10 3.62
CA LEU A 63 -5.67 -2.52 2.46
C LEU A 63 -6.56 -2.80 1.26
N ILE A 64 -7.10 -1.74 0.65
CA ILE A 64 -7.97 -1.87 -0.50
C ILE A 64 -7.15 -1.61 -1.76
N LYS A 65 -7.15 -2.59 -2.66
CA LYS A 65 -6.53 -2.42 -3.96
C LYS A 65 -7.48 -1.63 -4.85
N GLU A 66 -7.02 -0.47 -5.32
CA GLU A 66 -7.78 0.33 -6.26
C GLU A 66 -7.47 -0.13 -7.68
N VAL A 67 -8.53 -0.47 -8.41
CA VAL A 67 -8.41 -0.85 -9.81
C VAL A 67 -8.49 0.42 -10.64
N CYS A 68 -7.40 0.74 -11.34
CA CYS A 68 -7.42 1.78 -12.35
C CYS A 68 -8.14 1.22 -13.58
N GLY A 69 -9.40 1.55 -13.68
CA GLY A 69 -10.17 1.19 -14.86
C GLY A 69 -9.85 2.08 -16.05
#